data_871f6643403510e9c7a4db01fae851f4
#
_entry.id   871f6643403510e9c7a4db01fae851f4
#
_cell.length_a   1.000
_cell.length_b   1.000
_cell.length_c   1.000
_cell.angle_alpha   90.00
_cell.angle_beta   90.00
_cell.angle_gamma   90.00
#
_symmetry.space_group_name_H-M   'P 1'
#
loop_
_entity.id
_entity.type
_entity.pdbx_description
1 polymer ?
#
loop_
_entity_poly.entity_id
_entity_poly.type
_entity_poly.pdbx_seq_one_letter_code
_entity_poly.pdbx_strand_id
1 'polypeptide(L)'
;MRLRFARPHWTCTGVTLLVALISISASGRSAAAVFSEPTGELTLERAVEAALARNPDLEASLYELRAADARVLQSGLRPNPELSAEVENFAGTGAARGVGASETTLSLSQVIELGGKRSLRQTVSGADRELVAIGQQARQLDVLADVTRRFVTVVAAQERASLARTNSDLAQKTLAAIAARVEAARSPQAERSRAQIALTRARLDVQQAEGELRSARQALSALWGSVEPRFTEAAATLFTLDEVQPFAPLLERLERSPDFVSFASEARLRDAELRLAQAQARPDLTLSAGVRRLQETRDQAFVAGFSIPLAFNNRNQGAIREAQIRRDQNRAERIAAFVRARATLFSLYQELTTARTRLETLLKEAVPQAETALAQTQDGYERGRFSFLELSTAQQDVLAVREAAIAAATDYHQSRTEIERLTSEPLSPRTPEQDTP
;
A
#
# COMPACT_ATOMS: atom_id res chain seq x y z
N MET A 1 -88.11 10.09 -1.96
CA MET A 1 -87.14 10.71 -2.88
C MET A 1 -86.06 9.71 -3.15
N ARG A 2 -86.16 9.04 -4.31
CA ARG A 2 -85.28 7.92 -4.69
C ARG A 2 -84.14 8.45 -5.52
N LEU A 3 -82.92 8.28 -5.11
CA LEU A 3 -81.72 8.56 -5.96
C LEU A 3 -81.07 7.20 -6.30
N ARG A 4 -81.16 6.93 -7.62
CA ARG A 4 -80.54 5.78 -8.29
C ARG A 4 -79.06 6.05 -8.45
N PHE A 5 -78.18 5.13 -7.97
CA PHE A 5 -76.79 5.08 -8.37
C PHE A 5 -76.63 4.10 -9.51
N ALA A 6 -76.19 4.66 -10.66
CA ALA A 6 -75.81 3.95 -11.86
C ALA A 6 -74.45 3.25 -11.65
N ARG A 7 -74.33 1.98 -12.01
CA ARG A 7 -73.07 1.21 -12.13
C ARG A 7 -72.46 1.48 -13.50
N PRO A 8 -71.19 1.82 -13.62
CA PRO A 8 -70.50 1.72 -14.91
C PRO A 8 -69.98 0.29 -15.13
N HIS A 9 -70.35 -0.27 -16.25
CA HIS A 9 -69.79 -1.49 -16.82
C HIS A 9 -68.38 -1.18 -17.36
N TRP A 10 -67.36 -1.86 -16.81
CA TRP A 10 -66.05 -1.89 -17.44
C TRP A 10 -65.93 -3.18 -18.23
N THR A 11 -65.89 -3.01 -19.54
CA THR A 11 -65.56 -4.06 -20.52
C THR A 11 -64.06 -4.38 -20.43
N CYS A 12 -63.74 -5.64 -20.18
CA CYS A 12 -62.43 -6.20 -20.38
C CYS A 12 -62.01 -6.13 -21.86
N THR A 13 -61.10 -5.23 -22.19
CA THR A 13 -60.32 -5.32 -23.44
C THR A 13 -58.94 -5.87 -23.07
N GLY A 14 -58.67 -7.09 -23.54
CA GLY A 14 -57.39 -7.77 -23.37
C GLY A 14 -56.27 -7.02 -24.09
N VAL A 15 -55.29 -6.59 -23.36
CA VAL A 15 -54.00 -6.20 -23.90
C VAL A 15 -53.05 -7.36 -23.74
N THR A 16 -52.87 -8.09 -24.83
CA THR A 16 -51.83 -9.12 -24.95
C THR A 16 -50.50 -8.46 -24.98
N LEU A 17 -49.79 -8.42 -23.87
CA LEU A 17 -48.41 -7.95 -23.79
C LEU A 17 -47.51 -9.02 -24.36
N LEU A 18 -47.05 -8.82 -25.60
CA LEU A 18 -46.03 -9.62 -26.27
C LEU A 18 -44.70 -9.40 -25.57
N VAL A 19 -44.33 -10.28 -24.64
CA VAL A 19 -42.98 -10.30 -24.04
C VAL A 19 -42.02 -10.80 -25.10
N ALA A 20 -41.40 -9.90 -25.85
CA ALA A 20 -40.25 -10.21 -26.67
C ALA A 20 -39.09 -10.53 -25.74
N LEU A 21 -38.78 -11.81 -25.58
CA LEU A 21 -37.55 -12.32 -25.01
C LEU A 21 -36.38 -11.89 -25.93
N ILE A 22 -35.82 -10.72 -25.68
CA ILE A 22 -34.50 -10.37 -26.21
C ILE A 22 -33.50 -11.19 -25.43
N SER A 23 -33.13 -12.34 -26.01
CA SER A 23 -31.97 -13.12 -25.58
C SER A 23 -30.71 -12.29 -25.90
N ILE A 24 -30.33 -11.41 -24.99
CA ILE A 24 -29.01 -10.79 -24.98
C ILE A 24 -28.05 -11.93 -24.58
N SER A 25 -27.49 -12.57 -25.61
CA SER A 25 -26.32 -13.42 -25.47
C SER A 25 -25.18 -12.54 -25.01
N ALA A 26 -25.04 -12.35 -23.70
CA ALA A 26 -23.91 -11.75 -23.05
C ALA A 26 -22.72 -12.73 -23.15
N SER A 27 -22.21 -12.93 -24.37
CA SER A 27 -20.90 -13.53 -24.63
C SER A 27 -19.83 -12.46 -24.48
N GLY A 28 -19.89 -11.69 -23.40
CA GLY A 28 -18.82 -10.86 -22.91
C GLY A 28 -18.02 -11.63 -21.86
N ARG A 29 -17.34 -12.70 -22.27
CA ARG A 29 -16.11 -13.09 -21.56
C ARG A 29 -15.17 -11.91 -21.75
N SER A 30 -15.15 -10.99 -20.80
CA SER A 30 -13.99 -10.14 -20.56
C SER A 30 -12.85 -11.15 -20.38
N ALA A 31 -12.05 -11.33 -21.42
CA ALA A 31 -10.79 -12.03 -21.30
C ALA A 31 -10.04 -11.19 -20.26
N ALA A 32 -9.97 -11.67 -19.03
CA ALA A 32 -9.00 -11.17 -18.07
C ALA A 32 -7.69 -11.22 -18.83
N ALA A 33 -7.12 -10.06 -19.14
CA ALA A 33 -5.87 -9.96 -19.88
C ALA A 33 -4.89 -10.88 -19.13
N VAL A 34 -4.44 -11.93 -19.82
CA VAL A 34 -3.51 -12.88 -19.21
C VAL A 34 -2.28 -12.06 -18.90
N PHE A 35 -2.02 -11.85 -17.60
CA PHE A 35 -0.82 -11.17 -17.17
C PHE A 35 0.38 -11.88 -17.80
N SER A 36 1.11 -11.20 -18.66
CA SER A 36 2.40 -11.67 -19.16
C SER A 36 3.50 -10.97 -18.38
N GLU A 37 4.37 -11.75 -17.78
CA GLU A 37 5.53 -11.21 -17.09
C GLU A 37 6.37 -10.35 -18.05
N PRO A 38 6.85 -9.17 -17.64
CA PRO A 38 7.70 -8.32 -18.47
C PRO A 38 8.96 -9.07 -18.95
N THR A 39 9.21 -9.06 -20.26
CA THR A 39 10.37 -9.67 -20.91
C THR A 39 11.13 -8.64 -21.73
N GLY A 40 12.43 -8.83 -21.91
CA GLY A 40 13.27 -7.91 -22.67
C GLY A 40 13.53 -6.60 -21.90
N GLU A 41 13.38 -5.49 -22.60
CA GLU A 41 13.58 -4.16 -22.03
C GLU A 41 12.39 -3.75 -21.16
N LEU A 42 12.65 -3.35 -19.92
CA LEU A 42 11.65 -2.98 -18.89
C LEU A 42 11.63 -1.47 -18.71
N THR A 43 10.51 -0.81 -19.01
CA THR A 43 10.27 0.59 -18.62
C THR A 43 9.66 0.67 -17.24
N LEU A 44 9.75 1.86 -16.59
CA LEU A 44 9.13 2.09 -15.28
C LEU A 44 7.61 1.88 -15.34
N GLU A 45 6.94 2.35 -16.40
CA GLU A 45 5.49 2.17 -16.57
C GLU A 45 5.10 0.69 -16.60
N ARG A 46 5.82 -0.14 -17.35
CA ARG A 46 5.56 -1.59 -17.41
C ARG A 46 5.82 -2.29 -16.08
N ALA A 47 6.83 -1.84 -15.33
CA ALA A 47 7.10 -2.34 -13.97
C ALA A 47 5.96 -1.98 -13.00
N VAL A 48 5.45 -0.75 -13.08
CA VAL A 48 4.31 -0.27 -12.30
C VAL A 48 3.04 -1.05 -12.66
N GLU A 49 2.73 -1.21 -13.94
CA GLU A 49 1.57 -2.00 -14.40
C GLU A 49 1.63 -3.44 -13.88
N ALA A 50 2.80 -4.09 -13.98
CA ALA A 50 3.00 -5.45 -13.49
C ALA A 50 2.76 -5.56 -11.97
N ALA A 51 3.32 -4.63 -11.20
CA ALA A 51 3.15 -4.61 -9.75
C ALA A 51 1.70 -4.33 -9.35
N LEU A 52 1.04 -3.32 -9.94
CA LEU A 52 -0.37 -3.04 -9.64
C LEU A 52 -1.30 -4.22 -9.97
N ALA A 53 -0.96 -5.00 -11.00
CA ALA A 53 -1.77 -6.16 -11.42
C ALA A 53 -1.56 -7.40 -10.54
N ARG A 54 -0.39 -7.58 -9.91
CA ARG A 54 0.02 -8.86 -9.31
C ARG A 54 0.74 -8.73 -7.96
N ASN A 55 0.81 -7.54 -7.39
CA ASN A 55 1.47 -7.39 -6.09
C ASN A 55 0.69 -8.14 -5.00
N PRO A 56 1.34 -9.06 -4.26
CA PRO A 56 0.67 -9.85 -3.22
C PRO A 56 0.11 -9.02 -2.06
N ASP A 57 0.76 -7.91 -1.71
CA ASP A 57 0.31 -7.03 -0.62
C ASP A 57 -0.94 -6.26 -1.01
N LEU A 58 -1.06 -5.86 -2.29
CA LEU A 58 -2.28 -5.24 -2.82
C LEU A 58 -3.42 -6.25 -2.87
N GLU A 59 -3.17 -7.49 -3.28
CA GLU A 59 -4.17 -8.55 -3.25
C GLU A 59 -4.66 -8.80 -1.82
N ALA A 60 -3.76 -8.89 -0.84
CA ALA A 60 -4.12 -9.04 0.58
C ALA A 60 -5.00 -7.88 1.06
N SER A 61 -4.69 -6.64 0.66
CA SER A 61 -5.47 -5.46 1.03
C SER A 61 -6.91 -5.47 0.49
N LEU A 62 -7.15 -6.09 -0.68
CA LEU A 62 -8.49 -6.28 -1.22
C LEU A 62 -9.33 -7.23 -0.36
N TYR A 63 -8.73 -8.26 0.22
CA TYR A 63 -9.44 -9.14 1.17
C TYR A 63 -9.80 -8.39 2.46
N GLU A 64 -8.95 -7.48 2.94
CA GLU A 64 -9.26 -6.64 4.09
C GLU A 64 -10.48 -5.74 3.84
N LEU A 65 -10.57 -5.14 2.65
CA LEU A 65 -11.74 -4.35 2.25
C LEU A 65 -13.02 -5.21 2.18
N ARG A 66 -12.94 -6.41 1.60
CA ARG A 66 -14.08 -7.37 1.57
C ARG A 66 -14.48 -7.81 2.97
N ALA A 67 -13.52 -7.98 3.88
CA ALA A 67 -13.80 -8.27 5.28
C ALA A 67 -14.51 -7.09 5.96
N ALA A 68 -14.15 -5.85 5.66
CA ALA A 68 -14.85 -4.67 6.14
C ALA A 68 -16.28 -4.59 5.61
N ASP A 69 -16.52 -4.92 4.32
CA ASP A 69 -17.87 -5.02 3.75
C ASP A 69 -18.72 -6.06 4.50
N ALA A 70 -18.14 -7.21 4.85
CA ALA A 70 -18.82 -8.22 5.65
C ALA A 70 -19.14 -7.73 7.08
N ARG A 71 -18.25 -6.94 7.71
CA ARG A 71 -18.53 -6.30 9.01
C ARG A 71 -19.69 -5.31 8.92
N VAL A 72 -19.79 -4.53 7.83
CA VAL A 72 -20.92 -3.63 7.59
C VAL A 72 -22.23 -4.44 7.50
N LEU A 73 -22.24 -5.54 6.75
CA LEU A 73 -23.40 -6.43 6.67
C LEU A 73 -23.77 -6.96 8.06
N GLN A 74 -22.83 -7.52 8.81
CA GLN A 74 -23.06 -8.10 10.13
C GLN A 74 -23.60 -7.07 11.14
N SER A 75 -23.09 -5.82 11.09
CA SER A 75 -23.52 -4.75 12.00
C SER A 75 -25.00 -4.34 11.78
N GLY A 76 -25.53 -4.62 10.60
CA GLY A 76 -26.93 -4.36 10.24
C GLY A 76 -27.92 -5.43 10.64
N LEU A 77 -27.45 -6.58 11.12
CA LEU A 77 -28.35 -7.67 11.52
C LEU A 77 -29.04 -7.35 12.85
N ARG A 78 -30.26 -7.83 12.98
CA ARG A 78 -31.00 -7.79 14.25
C ARG A 78 -30.58 -8.98 15.13
N PRO A 79 -30.67 -8.86 16.46
CA PRO A 79 -30.53 -10.00 17.34
C PRO A 79 -31.51 -11.11 16.93
N ASN A 80 -31.05 -12.35 16.98
CA ASN A 80 -31.93 -13.50 16.70
C ASN A 80 -33.00 -13.67 17.77
N PRO A 81 -34.21 -14.19 17.44
CA PRO A 81 -35.14 -14.65 18.44
C PRO A 81 -34.56 -15.85 19.20
N GLU A 82 -34.89 -15.94 20.47
CA GLU A 82 -34.47 -17.01 21.36
C GLU A 82 -35.67 -17.87 21.75
N LEU A 83 -35.57 -19.18 21.54
CA LEU A 83 -36.54 -20.17 21.98
C LEU A 83 -36.08 -20.72 23.33
N SER A 84 -36.95 -20.63 24.36
CA SER A 84 -36.67 -21.17 25.67
C SER A 84 -37.75 -22.20 26.06
N ALA A 85 -37.32 -23.24 26.75
CA ALA A 85 -38.20 -24.23 27.38
C ALA A 85 -37.86 -24.28 28.87
N GLU A 86 -38.85 -24.10 29.70
CA GLU A 86 -38.72 -24.07 31.15
C GLU A 86 -39.69 -25.10 31.78
N VAL A 87 -39.21 -25.86 32.75
CA VAL A 87 -40.03 -26.81 33.52
C VAL A 87 -39.91 -26.43 34.99
N GLU A 88 -41.05 -26.12 35.58
CA GLU A 88 -41.12 -25.66 36.97
C GLU A 88 -41.96 -26.66 37.80
N ASN A 89 -41.98 -26.53 39.13
CA ASN A 89 -42.80 -27.26 40.08
C ASN A 89 -42.68 -28.80 39.97
N PHE A 90 -41.49 -29.34 39.73
CA PHE A 90 -41.21 -30.77 39.65
C PHE A 90 -40.18 -31.21 40.70
N ALA A 91 -40.31 -32.48 41.17
CA ALA A 91 -39.36 -33.09 42.13
C ALA A 91 -39.19 -32.36 43.48
N GLY A 92 -40.17 -31.54 43.84
CA GLY A 92 -40.18 -30.81 45.12
C GLY A 92 -40.87 -31.60 46.28
N THR A 93 -41.30 -30.88 47.31
CA THR A 93 -42.03 -31.40 48.47
C THR A 93 -43.50 -30.94 48.46
N GLY A 94 -44.35 -31.60 49.20
CA GLY A 94 -45.81 -31.24 49.29
C GLY A 94 -46.51 -31.38 47.94
N ALA A 95 -47.18 -30.35 47.49
CA ALA A 95 -47.94 -30.32 46.21
C ALA A 95 -47.02 -30.44 44.97
N ALA A 96 -45.73 -30.03 45.05
CA ALA A 96 -44.76 -30.15 43.98
C ALA A 96 -44.04 -31.53 43.99
N ARG A 97 -44.51 -32.51 44.71
CA ARG A 97 -43.87 -33.85 44.77
C ARG A 97 -44.05 -34.61 43.44
N GLY A 98 -42.95 -35.05 42.86
CA GLY A 98 -42.92 -35.77 41.57
C GLY A 98 -43.12 -34.81 40.40
N VAL A 99 -43.91 -35.24 39.38
CA VAL A 99 -44.18 -34.46 38.17
C VAL A 99 -45.62 -34.00 38.02
N GLY A 100 -46.45 -34.32 39.02
CA GLY A 100 -47.94 -34.10 38.95
C GLY A 100 -48.31 -32.61 38.88
N ALA A 101 -47.57 -31.75 39.56
CA ALA A 101 -47.79 -30.31 39.57
C ALA A 101 -46.90 -29.57 38.61
N SER A 102 -46.12 -30.27 37.73
CA SER A 102 -45.18 -29.65 36.83
C SER A 102 -45.87 -28.70 35.84
N GLU A 103 -45.20 -27.58 35.62
CA GLU A 103 -45.53 -26.60 34.58
C GLU A 103 -44.45 -26.63 33.52
N THR A 104 -44.80 -26.74 32.25
CA THR A 104 -43.87 -26.67 31.13
C THR A 104 -44.21 -25.47 30.29
N THR A 105 -43.28 -24.52 30.20
CA THR A 105 -43.44 -23.30 29.39
C THR A 105 -42.50 -23.37 28.19
N LEU A 106 -43.04 -23.21 26.99
CA LEU A 106 -42.29 -22.99 25.77
C LEU A 106 -42.52 -21.55 25.33
N SER A 107 -41.45 -20.75 25.25
CA SER A 107 -41.59 -19.34 24.90
C SER A 107 -40.55 -18.90 23.85
N LEU A 108 -40.97 -17.96 23.01
CA LEU A 108 -40.10 -17.25 22.05
C LEU A 108 -39.91 -15.83 22.55
N SER A 109 -38.66 -15.39 22.64
CA SER A 109 -38.29 -14.03 23.00
C SER A 109 -37.54 -13.32 21.89
N GLN A 110 -37.73 -12.00 21.79
CA GLN A 110 -37.08 -11.16 20.81
C GLN A 110 -36.61 -9.86 21.48
N VAL A 111 -35.33 -9.57 21.33
CA VAL A 111 -34.75 -8.29 21.74
C VAL A 111 -35.09 -7.23 20.69
N ILE A 112 -35.68 -6.12 21.14
CA ILE A 112 -35.93 -4.90 20.36
C ILE A 112 -34.94 -3.86 20.82
N GLU A 113 -33.99 -3.61 19.96
CA GLU A 113 -32.93 -2.60 20.22
C GLU A 113 -33.53 -1.19 20.16
N LEU A 114 -33.41 -0.46 21.25
CA LEU A 114 -33.87 0.92 21.36
C LEU A 114 -32.72 1.92 21.12
N GLY A 115 -33.07 3.16 20.84
CA GLY A 115 -32.05 4.26 20.69
C GLY A 115 -31.31 4.25 19.36
N GLY A 116 -31.76 3.48 18.37
CA GLY A 116 -31.14 3.43 17.03
C GLY A 116 -29.80 2.71 17.01
N LYS A 117 -29.50 1.84 17.97
CA LYS A 117 -28.20 1.13 18.10
C LYS A 117 -27.78 0.43 16.82
N ARG A 118 -28.71 -0.24 16.13
CA ARG A 118 -28.44 -0.94 14.88
C ARG A 118 -27.93 0.01 13.78
N SER A 119 -28.61 1.14 13.56
CA SER A 119 -28.18 2.13 12.56
C SER A 119 -26.84 2.78 12.93
N LEU A 120 -26.60 2.99 14.22
CA LEU A 120 -25.33 3.52 14.70
C LEU A 120 -24.19 2.50 14.56
N ARG A 121 -24.43 1.19 14.81
CA ARG A 121 -23.44 0.15 14.49
C ARG A 121 -23.10 0.12 13.00
N GLN A 122 -24.09 0.26 12.12
CA GLN A 122 -23.85 0.35 10.68
C GLN A 122 -23.04 1.61 10.32
N THR A 123 -23.31 2.75 10.99
CA THR A 123 -22.54 3.98 10.79
C THR A 123 -21.09 3.80 11.22
N VAL A 124 -20.82 3.16 12.36
CA VAL A 124 -19.46 2.84 12.84
C VAL A 124 -18.74 1.93 11.83
N SER A 125 -19.38 0.80 11.46
CA SER A 125 -18.77 -0.15 10.52
C SER A 125 -18.58 0.45 9.12
N GLY A 126 -19.48 1.35 8.68
CA GLY A 126 -19.34 2.09 7.42
C GLY A 126 -18.16 3.06 7.45
N ALA A 127 -17.96 3.77 8.57
CA ALA A 127 -16.82 4.67 8.76
C ALA A 127 -15.49 3.87 8.86
N ASP A 128 -15.49 2.70 9.53
CA ASP A 128 -14.34 1.79 9.56
C ASP A 128 -13.98 1.29 8.16
N ARG A 129 -14.97 0.88 7.37
CA ARG A 129 -14.77 0.47 5.97
C ARG A 129 -14.18 1.59 5.12
N GLU A 130 -14.62 2.84 5.32
CA GLU A 130 -14.06 4.01 4.62
C GLU A 130 -12.59 4.22 4.98
N LEU A 131 -12.24 4.07 6.25
CA LEU A 131 -10.86 4.15 6.73
C LEU A 131 -9.99 3.05 6.10
N VAL A 132 -10.48 1.82 6.02
CA VAL A 132 -9.81 0.70 5.33
C VAL A 132 -9.60 1.02 3.84
N ALA A 133 -10.58 1.61 3.17
CA ALA A 133 -10.46 1.99 1.76
C ALA A 133 -9.38 3.07 1.53
N ILE A 134 -9.28 4.06 2.42
CA ILE A 134 -8.21 5.07 2.37
C ILE A 134 -6.85 4.42 2.64
N GLY A 135 -6.76 3.49 3.61
CA GLY A 135 -5.55 2.71 3.86
C GLY A 135 -5.11 1.90 2.64
N GLN A 136 -6.05 1.38 1.85
CA GLN A 136 -5.73 0.70 0.58
C GLN A 136 -5.12 1.66 -0.44
N GLN A 137 -5.64 2.89 -0.56
CA GLN A 137 -5.04 3.91 -1.44
C GLN A 137 -3.61 4.26 -1.02
N ALA A 138 -3.36 4.40 0.29
CA ALA A 138 -2.01 4.63 0.80
C ALA A 138 -1.06 3.47 0.45
N ARG A 139 -1.50 2.20 0.61
CA ARG A 139 -0.71 1.02 0.21
C ARG A 139 -0.42 0.98 -1.29
N GLN A 140 -1.34 1.41 -2.15
CA GLN A 140 -1.07 1.53 -3.58
C GLN A 140 0.06 2.52 -3.86
N LEU A 141 0.08 3.66 -3.18
CA LEU A 141 1.18 4.63 -3.27
C LEU A 141 2.50 4.07 -2.72
N ASP A 142 2.46 3.28 -1.65
CA ASP A 142 3.64 2.59 -1.12
C ASP A 142 4.24 1.63 -2.16
N VAL A 143 3.40 0.83 -2.80
CA VAL A 143 3.83 -0.10 -3.86
C VAL A 143 4.40 0.65 -5.06
N LEU A 144 3.78 1.76 -5.49
CA LEU A 144 4.29 2.60 -6.57
C LEU A 144 5.69 3.17 -6.24
N ALA A 145 5.86 3.67 -5.02
CA ALA A 145 7.14 4.18 -4.56
C ALA A 145 8.19 3.05 -4.47
N ASP A 146 7.81 1.85 -3.99
CA ASP A 146 8.74 0.72 -3.89
C ASP A 146 9.17 0.20 -5.28
N VAL A 147 8.25 0.15 -6.25
CA VAL A 147 8.58 -0.16 -7.65
C VAL A 147 9.59 0.84 -8.19
N THR A 148 9.33 2.14 -8.02
CA THR A 148 10.21 3.20 -8.53
C THR A 148 11.59 3.14 -7.89
N ARG A 149 11.67 2.96 -6.56
CA ARG A 149 12.95 2.82 -5.85
C ARG A 149 13.76 1.63 -6.34
N ARG A 150 13.12 0.45 -6.47
CA ARG A 150 13.80 -0.77 -6.94
C ARG A 150 14.17 -0.68 -8.41
N PHE A 151 13.35 -0.03 -9.23
CA PHE A 151 13.67 0.24 -10.62
C PHE A 151 14.91 1.13 -10.74
N VAL A 152 14.99 2.24 -10.00
CA VAL A 152 16.17 3.10 -9.91
C VAL A 152 17.39 2.32 -9.43
N THR A 153 17.22 1.42 -8.45
CA THR A 153 18.31 0.56 -7.96
C THR A 153 18.81 -0.39 -9.06
N VAL A 154 17.94 -0.95 -9.90
CA VAL A 154 18.35 -1.76 -11.06
C VAL A 154 19.15 -0.92 -12.06
N VAL A 155 18.66 0.27 -12.41
CA VAL A 155 19.35 1.18 -13.34
C VAL A 155 20.74 1.56 -12.80
N ALA A 156 20.84 1.92 -11.52
CA ALA A 156 22.10 2.22 -10.87
C ALA A 156 23.08 1.03 -10.86
N ALA A 157 22.55 -0.19 -10.63
CA ALA A 157 23.36 -1.41 -10.68
C ALA A 157 23.84 -1.73 -12.11
N GLN A 158 23.04 -1.43 -13.14
CA GLN A 158 23.45 -1.54 -14.55
C GLN A 158 24.63 -0.58 -14.86
N GLU A 159 24.54 0.67 -14.42
CA GLU A 159 25.60 1.66 -14.59
C GLU A 159 26.88 1.24 -13.87
N ARG A 160 26.80 0.74 -12.62
CA ARG A 160 27.96 0.22 -11.89
C ARG A 160 28.59 -0.99 -12.57
N ALA A 161 27.79 -1.92 -13.08
CA ALA A 161 28.30 -3.08 -13.80
C ALA A 161 29.01 -2.67 -15.11
N SER A 162 28.47 -1.68 -15.84
CA SER A 162 29.09 -1.10 -17.04
C SER A 162 30.41 -0.42 -16.71
N LEU A 163 30.45 0.40 -15.64
CA LEU A 163 31.66 1.07 -15.18
C LEU A 163 32.74 0.06 -14.76
N ALA A 164 32.38 -0.99 -14.02
CA ALA A 164 33.30 -2.04 -13.59
C ALA A 164 33.91 -2.79 -14.80
N ARG A 165 33.10 -3.13 -15.82
CA ARG A 165 33.60 -3.73 -17.05
C ARG A 165 34.58 -2.81 -17.79
N THR A 166 34.21 -1.54 -17.93
CA THR A 166 35.09 -0.52 -18.55
C THR A 166 36.42 -0.42 -17.81
N ASN A 167 36.41 -0.42 -16.48
CA ASN A 167 37.58 -0.41 -15.64
C ASN A 167 38.47 -1.67 -15.82
N SER A 168 37.81 -2.86 -15.89
CA SER A 168 38.52 -4.12 -16.13
C SER A 168 39.22 -4.15 -17.50
N ASP A 169 38.53 -3.65 -18.55
CA ASP A 169 39.09 -3.55 -19.89
C ASP A 169 40.29 -2.57 -19.93
N LEU A 170 40.18 -1.43 -19.23
CA LEU A 170 41.28 -0.47 -19.09
C LEU A 170 42.48 -1.09 -18.36
N ALA A 171 42.25 -1.78 -17.25
CA ALA A 171 43.28 -2.48 -16.49
C ALA A 171 43.97 -3.58 -17.32
N GLN A 172 43.24 -4.28 -18.17
CA GLN A 172 43.80 -5.29 -19.07
C GLN A 172 44.68 -4.67 -20.15
N LYS A 173 44.25 -3.55 -20.76
CA LYS A 173 45.06 -2.79 -21.72
C LYS A 173 46.32 -2.24 -21.07
N THR A 174 46.22 -1.69 -19.85
CA THR A 174 47.36 -1.16 -19.07
C THR A 174 48.35 -2.27 -18.76
N LEU A 175 47.91 -3.46 -18.32
CA LEU A 175 48.80 -4.60 -18.08
C LEU A 175 49.53 -5.02 -19.35
N ALA A 176 48.87 -5.09 -20.50
CA ALA A 176 49.49 -5.45 -21.79
C ALA A 176 50.58 -4.46 -22.20
N ALA A 177 50.30 -3.15 -22.06
CA ALA A 177 51.29 -2.09 -22.34
C ALA A 177 52.52 -2.17 -21.43
N ILE A 178 52.29 -2.42 -20.13
CA ILE A 178 53.38 -2.55 -19.15
C ILE A 178 54.22 -3.79 -19.43
N ALA A 179 53.57 -4.94 -19.73
CA ALA A 179 54.26 -6.18 -20.08
C ALA A 179 55.24 -5.98 -21.25
N ALA A 180 54.76 -5.33 -22.34
CA ALA A 180 55.61 -5.03 -23.49
C ALA A 180 56.82 -4.09 -23.12
N ARG A 181 56.62 -3.14 -22.22
CA ARG A 181 57.70 -2.26 -21.72
C ARG A 181 58.72 -3.00 -20.86
N VAL A 182 58.28 -3.94 -20.02
CA VAL A 182 59.16 -4.81 -19.21
C VAL A 182 60.00 -5.70 -20.11
N GLU A 183 59.38 -6.31 -21.13
CA GLU A 183 60.11 -7.13 -22.11
C GLU A 183 61.15 -6.33 -22.88
N ALA A 184 60.86 -5.06 -23.17
CA ALA A 184 61.83 -4.12 -23.81
C ALA A 184 62.82 -3.53 -22.80
N ALA A 185 62.88 -3.99 -21.55
CA ALA A 185 63.72 -3.48 -20.45
C ALA A 185 63.53 -1.96 -20.15
N ARG A 186 62.33 -1.44 -20.45
CA ARG A 186 61.95 -0.03 -20.23
C ARG A 186 61.16 0.21 -18.96
N SER A 187 60.73 -0.84 -18.27
CA SER A 187 60.01 -0.77 -16.99
C SER A 187 60.42 -1.93 -16.07
N PRO A 188 60.44 -1.72 -14.74
CA PRO A 188 60.74 -2.77 -13.76
C PRO A 188 59.65 -3.85 -13.68
N GLN A 189 60.05 -5.08 -13.37
CA GLN A 189 59.10 -6.21 -13.19
C GLN A 189 58.05 -5.94 -12.10
N ALA A 190 58.37 -5.10 -11.10
CA ALA A 190 57.42 -4.69 -10.06
C ALA A 190 56.17 -3.96 -10.60
N GLU A 191 56.32 -3.17 -11.68
CA GLU A 191 55.15 -2.51 -12.32
C GLU A 191 54.20 -3.54 -12.95
N ARG A 192 54.74 -4.57 -13.63
CA ARG A 192 53.93 -5.66 -14.18
C ARG A 192 53.15 -6.40 -13.08
N SER A 193 53.80 -6.69 -11.94
CA SER A 193 53.13 -7.33 -10.80
C SER A 193 52.01 -6.46 -10.22
N ARG A 194 52.20 -5.14 -10.09
CA ARG A 194 51.21 -4.17 -9.65
C ARG A 194 50.02 -4.09 -10.62
N ALA A 195 50.29 -4.03 -11.93
CA ALA A 195 49.24 -4.02 -12.96
C ALA A 195 48.45 -5.34 -12.97
N GLN A 196 49.11 -6.48 -12.73
CA GLN A 196 48.43 -7.76 -12.59
C GLN A 196 47.47 -7.79 -11.39
N ILE A 197 47.88 -7.21 -10.24
CA ILE A 197 47.04 -7.06 -9.06
C ILE A 197 45.84 -6.15 -9.39
N ALA A 198 46.04 -5.02 -10.06
CA ALA A 198 45.00 -4.09 -10.47
C ALA A 198 43.95 -4.78 -11.37
N LEU A 199 44.38 -5.55 -12.38
CA LEU A 199 43.47 -6.33 -13.22
C LEU A 199 42.68 -7.37 -12.44
N THR A 200 43.34 -8.07 -11.50
CA THR A 200 42.66 -9.07 -10.66
C THR A 200 41.56 -8.43 -9.81
N ARG A 201 41.84 -7.27 -9.21
CA ARG A 201 40.83 -6.49 -8.46
C ARG A 201 39.67 -6.04 -9.37
N ALA A 202 39.97 -5.44 -10.51
CA ALA A 202 38.94 -4.98 -11.45
C ALA A 202 38.02 -6.12 -11.93
N ARG A 203 38.56 -7.35 -12.10
CA ARG A 203 37.74 -8.52 -12.43
C ARG A 203 36.84 -8.97 -11.27
N LEU A 204 37.29 -8.87 -10.02
CA LEU A 204 36.47 -9.12 -8.84
C LEU A 204 35.35 -8.09 -8.72
N ASP A 205 35.65 -6.80 -9.00
CA ASP A 205 34.65 -5.72 -8.99
C ASP A 205 33.55 -5.98 -10.04
N VAL A 206 33.90 -6.50 -11.22
CA VAL A 206 32.92 -6.93 -12.23
C VAL A 206 32.00 -8.03 -11.69
N GLN A 207 32.59 -9.07 -11.08
CA GLN A 207 31.80 -10.18 -10.53
C GLN A 207 30.85 -9.70 -9.41
N GLN A 208 31.30 -8.79 -8.56
CA GLN A 208 30.49 -8.20 -7.51
C GLN A 208 29.34 -7.36 -8.11
N ALA A 209 29.64 -6.44 -9.02
CA ALA A 209 28.63 -5.57 -9.63
C ALA A 209 27.56 -6.36 -10.42
N GLU A 210 27.97 -7.45 -11.10
CA GLU A 210 27.01 -8.34 -11.76
C GLU A 210 26.16 -9.13 -10.77
N GLY A 211 26.72 -9.50 -9.61
CA GLY A 211 25.98 -10.10 -8.50
C GLY A 211 24.93 -9.16 -7.94
N GLU A 212 25.30 -7.90 -7.70
CA GLU A 212 24.42 -6.84 -7.24
C GLU A 212 23.28 -6.56 -8.24
N LEU A 213 23.60 -6.52 -9.54
CA LEU A 213 22.61 -6.35 -10.60
C LEU A 213 21.60 -7.50 -10.62
N ARG A 214 22.07 -8.76 -10.49
CA ARG A 214 21.15 -9.91 -10.41
C ARG A 214 20.25 -9.81 -9.19
N SER A 215 20.78 -9.44 -8.03
CA SER A 215 20.00 -9.24 -6.80
C SER A 215 18.98 -8.13 -6.94
N ALA A 216 19.35 -7.00 -7.55
CA ALA A 216 18.45 -5.87 -7.78
C ALA A 216 17.29 -6.24 -8.72
N ARG A 217 17.56 -6.98 -9.81
CA ARG A 217 16.53 -7.49 -10.72
C ARG A 217 15.55 -8.42 -10.02
N GLN A 218 16.07 -9.34 -9.18
CA GLN A 218 15.24 -10.26 -8.40
C GLN A 218 14.36 -9.49 -7.41
N ALA A 219 14.93 -8.50 -6.71
CA ALA A 219 14.19 -7.68 -5.77
C ALA A 219 13.06 -6.87 -6.45
N LEU A 220 13.29 -6.35 -7.66
CA LEU A 220 12.26 -5.66 -8.43
C LEU A 220 11.16 -6.62 -8.88
N SER A 221 11.52 -7.78 -9.45
CA SER A 221 10.54 -8.76 -9.95
C SER A 221 9.67 -9.37 -8.86
N ALA A 222 10.16 -9.44 -7.63
CA ALA A 222 9.39 -9.90 -6.48
C ALA A 222 8.14 -9.04 -6.22
N LEU A 223 8.12 -7.78 -6.65
CA LEU A 223 6.96 -6.89 -6.49
C LEU A 223 5.73 -7.31 -7.29
N TRP A 224 5.90 -8.10 -8.33
CA TRP A 224 4.78 -8.75 -9.06
C TRP A 224 4.75 -10.26 -8.88
N GLY A 225 5.39 -10.75 -7.80
CA GLY A 225 5.35 -12.16 -7.41
C GLY A 225 6.22 -13.09 -8.29
N SER A 226 7.14 -12.54 -9.08
CA SER A 226 8.07 -13.35 -9.86
C SER A 226 9.27 -13.80 -9.03
N VAL A 227 9.62 -15.07 -9.14
CA VAL A 227 10.81 -15.66 -8.51
C VAL A 227 12.03 -15.66 -9.43
N GLU A 228 11.81 -15.48 -10.75
CA GLU A 228 12.88 -15.41 -11.75
C GLU A 228 12.58 -14.25 -12.72
N PRO A 229 13.35 -13.15 -12.67
CA PRO A 229 13.12 -12.01 -13.57
C PRO A 229 13.39 -12.39 -15.03
N ARG A 230 12.43 -12.09 -15.92
CA ARG A 230 12.53 -12.35 -17.35
C ARG A 230 12.96 -11.14 -18.16
N PHE A 231 12.98 -9.96 -17.57
CA PHE A 231 13.51 -8.76 -18.21
C PHE A 231 15.04 -8.75 -18.21
N THR A 232 15.64 -8.24 -19.27
CA THR A 232 17.09 -8.22 -19.46
C THR A 232 17.72 -6.91 -19.04
N GLU A 233 16.99 -5.79 -19.18
CA GLU A 233 17.50 -4.45 -18.94
C GLU A 233 16.37 -3.53 -18.47
N ALA A 234 16.67 -2.58 -17.57
CA ALA A 234 15.80 -1.49 -17.20
C ALA A 234 16.11 -0.26 -18.07
N ALA A 235 15.09 0.18 -18.82
CA ALA A 235 15.21 1.27 -19.78
C ALA A 235 14.98 2.61 -19.10
N ALA A 236 16.05 3.24 -18.62
CA ALA A 236 16.01 4.61 -18.13
C ALA A 236 17.39 5.24 -18.14
N THR A 237 17.43 6.57 -18.16
CA THR A 237 18.66 7.35 -18.05
C THR A 237 18.81 7.86 -16.62
N LEU A 238 19.79 7.32 -15.89
CA LEU A 238 20.01 7.64 -14.47
C LEU A 238 20.39 9.12 -14.24
N PHE A 239 21.06 9.74 -15.20
CA PHE A 239 21.65 11.09 -15.07
C PHE A 239 20.73 12.22 -15.54
N THR A 240 19.46 11.92 -15.86
CA THR A 240 18.47 12.95 -16.22
C THR A 240 17.94 13.61 -14.95
N LEU A 241 17.97 14.93 -14.89
CA LEU A 241 17.50 15.73 -13.76
C LEU A 241 16.31 16.59 -14.19
N ASP A 242 15.23 16.47 -13.46
CA ASP A 242 14.08 17.37 -13.61
C ASP A 242 14.25 18.63 -12.74
N GLU A 243 13.45 19.65 -13.03
CA GLU A 243 13.42 20.86 -12.23
C GLU A 243 12.79 20.57 -10.85
N VAL A 244 13.44 21.03 -9.78
CA VAL A 244 12.95 20.86 -8.42
C VAL A 244 11.94 21.96 -8.09
N GLN A 245 10.71 21.59 -7.76
CA GLN A 245 9.67 22.51 -7.33
C GLN A 245 10.02 23.15 -5.98
N PRO A 246 9.55 24.38 -5.70
CA PRO A 246 9.71 25.01 -4.39
C PRO A 246 9.06 24.17 -3.27
N PHE A 247 9.56 24.34 -2.03
CA PHE A 247 9.08 23.57 -0.87
C PHE A 247 7.62 23.87 -0.48
N ALA A 248 7.17 25.12 -0.62
CA ALA A 248 5.85 25.53 -0.14
C ALA A 248 4.67 24.77 -0.82
N PRO A 249 4.61 24.59 -2.14
CA PRO A 249 3.59 23.76 -2.79
C PRO A 249 3.60 22.29 -2.32
N LEU A 250 4.77 21.73 -2.00
CA LEU A 250 4.88 20.35 -1.53
C LEU A 250 4.21 20.17 -0.15
N LEU A 251 4.28 21.19 0.69
CA LEU A 251 3.62 21.17 2.00
C LEU A 251 2.09 21.16 1.87
N GLU A 252 1.53 21.91 0.90
CA GLU A 252 0.08 21.88 0.64
C GLU A 252 -0.39 20.52 0.11
N ARG A 253 0.42 19.86 -0.73
CA ARG A 253 0.12 18.51 -1.23
C ARG A 253 0.16 17.48 -0.11
N LEU A 254 1.11 17.60 0.83
CA LEU A 254 1.22 16.73 1.99
C LEU A 254 -0.10 16.68 2.79
N GLU A 255 -0.76 17.82 3.00
CA GLU A 255 -2.02 17.87 3.73
C GLU A 255 -3.19 17.18 3.00
N ARG A 256 -3.10 17.00 1.68
CA ARG A 256 -4.10 16.34 0.84
C ARG A 256 -3.80 14.87 0.60
N SER A 257 -2.66 14.38 1.05
CA SER A 257 -2.28 12.99 0.86
C SER A 257 -3.22 12.03 1.60
N PRO A 258 -3.39 10.78 1.15
CA PRO A 258 -4.22 9.77 1.83
C PRO A 258 -3.83 9.58 3.30
N ASP A 259 -2.55 9.71 3.64
CA ASP A 259 -2.06 9.60 5.02
C ASP A 259 -2.69 10.65 5.93
N PHE A 260 -2.93 11.89 5.44
CA PHE A 260 -3.59 12.96 6.20
C PHE A 260 -5.11 12.95 6.06
N VAL A 261 -5.65 12.55 4.91
CA VAL A 261 -7.09 12.34 4.72
C VAL A 261 -7.61 11.25 5.65
N SER A 262 -6.80 10.23 5.96
CA SER A 262 -7.12 9.17 6.91
C SER A 262 -7.52 9.70 8.30
N PHE A 263 -6.87 10.74 8.83
CA PHE A 263 -7.22 11.36 10.11
C PHE A 263 -8.62 11.97 10.13
N ALA A 264 -9.08 12.53 9.00
CA ALA A 264 -10.45 13.04 8.89
C ALA A 264 -11.48 11.91 8.87
N SER A 265 -11.18 10.79 8.22
CA SER A 265 -12.02 9.59 8.23
C SER A 265 -12.03 8.92 9.60
N GLU A 266 -10.89 8.85 10.26
CA GLU A 266 -10.80 8.35 11.62
C GLU A 266 -11.60 9.24 12.59
N ALA A 267 -11.55 10.56 12.44
CA ALA A 267 -12.38 11.46 13.26
C ALA A 267 -13.89 11.15 13.10
N ARG A 268 -14.35 10.87 11.87
CA ARG A 268 -15.75 10.43 11.62
C ARG A 268 -16.05 9.10 12.30
N LEU A 269 -15.12 8.15 12.27
CA LEU A 269 -15.24 6.88 12.99
C LEU A 269 -15.37 7.10 14.49
N ARG A 270 -14.48 7.90 15.11
CA ARG A 270 -14.52 8.21 16.56
C ARG A 270 -15.81 8.95 16.95
N ASP A 271 -16.32 9.84 16.10
CA ASP A 271 -17.62 10.49 16.34
C ASP A 271 -18.79 9.48 16.24
N ALA A 272 -18.74 8.52 15.34
CA ALA A 272 -19.72 7.48 15.22
C ALA A 272 -19.70 6.52 16.42
N GLU A 273 -18.52 6.12 16.90
CA GLU A 273 -18.31 5.31 18.10
C GLU A 273 -18.87 6.02 19.36
N LEU A 274 -18.62 7.33 19.48
CA LEU A 274 -19.18 8.11 20.60
C LEU A 274 -20.70 8.10 20.59
N ARG A 275 -21.34 8.30 19.43
CA ARG A 275 -22.80 8.24 19.30
C ARG A 275 -23.33 6.84 19.62
N LEU A 276 -22.65 5.79 19.20
CA LEU A 276 -23.02 4.43 19.54
C LEU A 276 -22.91 4.17 21.05
N ALA A 277 -21.81 4.58 21.69
CA ALA A 277 -21.63 4.45 23.12
C ALA A 277 -22.72 5.19 23.93
N GLN A 278 -23.15 6.37 23.47
CA GLN A 278 -24.27 7.12 24.05
C GLN A 278 -25.62 6.39 23.86
N ALA A 279 -25.84 5.76 22.69
CA ALA A 279 -27.05 5.00 22.44
C ALA A 279 -27.10 3.71 23.26
N GLN A 280 -25.97 3.08 23.52
CA GLN A 280 -25.85 1.89 24.38
C GLN A 280 -26.20 2.15 25.84
N ALA A 281 -26.21 3.40 26.29
CA ALA A 281 -26.73 3.78 27.61
C ALA A 281 -28.26 3.58 27.73
N ARG A 282 -28.98 3.46 26.62
CA ARG A 282 -30.43 3.19 26.61
C ARG A 282 -30.67 1.70 26.72
N PRO A 283 -31.55 1.24 27.61
CA PRO A 283 -31.87 -0.18 27.72
C PRO A 283 -32.62 -0.67 26.47
N ASP A 284 -32.49 -1.96 26.17
CA ASP A 284 -33.26 -2.63 25.14
C ASP A 284 -34.53 -3.26 25.77
N LEU A 285 -35.55 -3.47 24.96
CA LEU A 285 -36.78 -4.11 25.34
C LEU A 285 -36.77 -5.57 24.84
N THR A 286 -36.92 -6.53 25.73
CA THR A 286 -37.16 -7.92 25.36
C THR A 286 -38.65 -8.22 25.47
N LEU A 287 -39.25 -8.67 24.38
CA LEU A 287 -40.63 -9.17 24.37
C LEU A 287 -40.59 -10.70 24.32
N SER A 288 -41.49 -11.36 25.09
CA SER A 288 -41.65 -12.82 25.07
C SER A 288 -43.12 -13.20 24.95
N ALA A 289 -43.36 -14.29 24.22
CA ALA A 289 -44.69 -14.92 24.13
C ALA A 289 -44.51 -16.43 24.10
N GLY A 290 -45.41 -17.15 24.77
CA GLY A 290 -45.29 -18.60 24.90
C GLY A 290 -46.60 -19.30 25.28
N VAL A 291 -46.49 -20.60 25.40
CA VAL A 291 -47.56 -21.47 25.87
C VAL A 291 -47.04 -22.24 27.08
N ARG A 292 -47.86 -22.24 28.15
CA ARG A 292 -47.61 -22.98 29.38
C ARG A 292 -48.61 -24.14 29.49
N ARG A 293 -48.07 -25.33 29.71
CA ARG A 293 -48.89 -26.52 30.06
C ARG A 293 -48.82 -26.72 31.56
N LEU A 294 -50.00 -26.76 32.18
CA LEU A 294 -50.22 -27.08 33.60
C LEU A 294 -50.54 -28.57 33.69
N GLN A 295 -49.71 -29.37 34.33
CA GLN A 295 -49.90 -30.84 34.39
C GLN A 295 -51.01 -31.21 35.37
N GLU A 296 -51.20 -30.47 36.43
CA GLU A 296 -52.20 -30.72 37.47
C GLU A 296 -53.63 -30.67 36.92
N THR A 297 -53.97 -29.61 36.17
CA THR A 297 -55.29 -29.40 35.57
C THR A 297 -55.40 -29.93 34.13
N ARG A 298 -54.24 -30.24 33.50
CA ARG A 298 -54.08 -30.60 32.08
C ARG A 298 -54.46 -29.48 31.12
N ASP A 299 -54.47 -28.24 31.61
CA ASP A 299 -54.81 -27.05 30.83
C ASP A 299 -53.59 -26.47 30.12
N GLN A 300 -53.84 -25.59 29.15
CA GLN A 300 -52.83 -24.76 28.46
C GLN A 300 -53.21 -23.30 28.65
N ALA A 301 -52.20 -22.48 28.91
CA ALA A 301 -52.34 -21.04 29.04
C ALA A 301 -51.34 -20.31 28.14
N PHE A 302 -51.72 -19.17 27.59
CA PHE A 302 -50.79 -18.28 26.92
C PHE A 302 -50.05 -17.47 27.97
N VAL A 303 -48.74 -17.28 27.73
CA VAL A 303 -47.85 -16.47 28.55
C VAL A 303 -47.29 -15.36 27.69
N ALA A 304 -47.35 -14.12 28.13
CA ALA A 304 -46.72 -12.98 27.50
C ALA A 304 -45.94 -12.18 28.55
N GLY A 305 -44.76 -11.72 28.20
CA GLY A 305 -43.91 -10.97 29.10
C GLY A 305 -43.09 -9.91 28.37
N PHE A 306 -42.59 -8.94 29.11
CA PHE A 306 -41.59 -8.02 28.66
C PHE A 306 -40.56 -7.83 29.76
N SER A 307 -39.33 -7.53 29.35
CA SER A 307 -38.22 -7.21 30.25
C SER A 307 -37.43 -6.00 29.74
N ILE A 308 -37.16 -5.08 30.65
CA ILE A 308 -36.33 -3.90 30.39
C ILE A 308 -35.31 -3.81 31.54
N PRO A 309 -33.99 -3.91 31.27
CA PRO A 309 -32.97 -3.69 32.28
C PRO A 309 -32.97 -2.23 32.73
N LEU A 310 -33.03 -1.99 34.04
CA LEU A 310 -33.03 -0.64 34.60
C LEU A 310 -31.58 -0.16 34.83
N ALA A 311 -31.12 0.82 34.05
CA ALA A 311 -29.79 1.32 34.08
C ALA A 311 -29.51 2.36 35.24
N PHE A 312 -29.61 1.91 36.50
CA PHE A 312 -29.37 2.79 37.65
C PHE A 312 -27.89 3.02 37.87
N ASN A 313 -27.06 2.02 37.85
CA ASN A 313 -25.66 2.07 38.18
C ASN A 313 -24.77 2.19 36.94
N ASN A 314 -25.05 1.41 35.92
CA ASN A 314 -24.32 1.39 34.65
C ASN A 314 -25.12 2.08 33.56
N ARG A 315 -24.72 3.31 33.20
CA ARG A 315 -25.26 4.12 32.11
C ARG A 315 -24.25 4.23 30.95
N ASN A 316 -23.36 3.25 30.83
CA ASN A 316 -22.27 3.23 29.84
C ASN A 316 -21.30 4.42 29.96
N GLN A 317 -21.22 5.03 31.14
CA GLN A 317 -20.43 6.26 31.36
C GLN A 317 -18.95 6.06 31.09
N GLY A 318 -18.39 4.87 31.36
CA GLY A 318 -17.00 4.54 31.10
C GLY A 318 -16.70 4.52 29.60
N ALA A 319 -17.50 3.79 28.81
CA ALA A 319 -17.32 3.70 27.36
C ALA A 319 -17.59 5.05 26.66
N ILE A 320 -18.55 5.84 27.14
CA ILE A 320 -18.77 7.21 26.62
C ILE A 320 -17.53 8.06 26.87
N ARG A 321 -16.97 8.00 28.10
CA ARG A 321 -15.76 8.75 28.42
C ARG A 321 -14.54 8.30 27.61
N GLU A 322 -14.36 6.99 27.43
CA GLU A 322 -13.33 6.42 26.55
C GLU A 322 -13.46 6.93 25.12
N ALA A 323 -14.67 6.88 24.52
CA ALA A 323 -14.90 7.35 23.15
C ALA A 323 -14.60 8.85 23.01
N GLN A 324 -14.91 9.68 24.02
CA GLN A 324 -14.53 11.09 24.04
C GLN A 324 -13.02 11.28 24.02
N ILE A 325 -12.31 10.53 24.88
CA ILE A 325 -10.84 10.60 24.96
C ILE A 325 -10.21 10.15 23.66
N ARG A 326 -10.68 9.06 23.03
CA ARG A 326 -10.18 8.59 21.74
C ARG A 326 -10.37 9.61 20.62
N ARG A 327 -11.49 10.33 20.62
CA ARG A 327 -11.71 11.41 19.66
C ARG A 327 -10.71 12.56 19.87
N ASP A 328 -10.44 12.94 21.12
CA ASP A 328 -9.47 13.99 21.43
C ASP A 328 -8.03 13.53 21.15
N GLN A 329 -7.73 12.23 21.38
CA GLN A 329 -6.47 11.57 21.01
C GLN A 329 -6.21 11.67 19.50
N ASN A 330 -7.18 11.32 18.64
CA ASN A 330 -7.04 11.42 17.18
C ASN A 330 -6.63 12.84 16.74
N ARG A 331 -7.19 13.88 17.38
CA ARG A 331 -6.80 15.27 17.09
C ARG A 331 -5.34 15.56 17.45
N ALA A 332 -4.87 15.07 18.59
CA ALA A 332 -3.48 15.24 19.03
C ALA A 332 -2.52 14.44 18.10
N GLU A 333 -2.89 13.23 17.73
CA GLU A 333 -2.13 12.37 16.81
C GLU A 333 -1.98 13.00 15.42
N ARG A 334 -3.06 13.61 14.88
CA ARG A 334 -3.00 14.36 13.63
C ARG A 334 -1.97 15.49 13.68
N ILE A 335 -1.98 16.29 14.75
CA ILE A 335 -1.02 17.40 14.93
C ILE A 335 0.41 16.85 14.98
N ALA A 336 0.64 15.81 15.80
CA ALA A 336 1.95 15.19 15.95
C ALA A 336 2.43 14.56 14.62
N ALA A 337 1.54 13.90 13.86
CA ALA A 337 1.84 13.35 12.56
C ALA A 337 2.23 14.44 11.54
N PHE A 338 1.49 15.57 11.53
CA PHE A 338 1.81 16.70 10.65
C PHE A 338 3.20 17.28 10.93
N VAL A 339 3.53 17.49 12.20
CA VAL A 339 4.85 18.03 12.58
C VAL A 339 5.97 17.09 12.12
N ARG A 340 5.81 15.77 12.33
CA ARG A 340 6.79 14.77 11.89
C ARG A 340 6.90 14.71 10.35
N ALA A 341 5.78 14.63 9.66
CA ALA A 341 5.78 14.54 8.21
C ALA A 341 6.36 15.78 7.54
N ARG A 342 6.09 16.99 8.09
CA ARG A 342 6.72 18.23 7.62
C ARG A 342 8.24 18.20 7.79
N ALA A 343 8.73 17.71 8.95
CA ALA A 343 10.17 17.59 9.20
C ALA A 343 10.81 16.58 8.23
N THR A 344 10.18 15.43 8.01
CA THR A 344 10.64 14.41 7.05
C THR A 344 10.65 14.97 5.62
N LEU A 345 9.57 15.64 5.19
CA LEU A 345 9.50 16.26 3.87
C LEU A 345 10.60 17.31 3.68
N PHE A 346 10.89 18.10 4.72
CA PHE A 346 11.96 19.08 4.66
C PHE A 346 13.35 18.42 4.53
N SER A 347 13.61 17.33 5.29
CA SER A 347 14.85 16.56 5.18
C SER A 347 15.03 16.01 3.76
N LEU A 348 14.02 15.35 3.23
CA LEU A 348 14.03 14.80 1.87
C LEU A 348 14.23 15.87 0.80
N TYR A 349 13.63 17.04 0.99
CA TYR A 349 13.81 18.18 0.10
C TYR A 349 15.26 18.70 0.10
N GLN A 350 15.90 18.76 1.27
CA GLN A 350 17.32 19.14 1.37
C GLN A 350 18.23 18.06 0.76
N GLU A 351 17.93 16.78 0.97
CA GLU A 351 18.63 15.65 0.36
C GLU A 351 18.53 15.72 -1.16
N LEU A 352 17.32 15.92 -1.70
CA LEU A 352 17.07 16.06 -3.14
C LEU A 352 17.88 17.22 -3.77
N THR A 353 17.83 18.40 -3.14
CA THR A 353 18.55 19.59 -3.65
C THR A 353 20.05 19.43 -3.56
N THR A 354 20.54 18.81 -2.50
CA THR A 354 21.98 18.51 -2.31
C THR A 354 22.45 17.46 -3.32
N ALA A 355 21.69 16.36 -3.50
CA ALA A 355 22.03 15.32 -4.46
C ALA A 355 22.04 15.86 -5.90
N ARG A 356 21.08 16.72 -6.25
CA ARG A 356 21.04 17.41 -7.55
C ARG A 356 22.29 18.25 -7.77
N THR A 357 22.59 19.16 -6.85
CA THR A 357 23.76 20.04 -6.96
C THR A 357 25.06 19.24 -7.08
N ARG A 358 25.19 18.19 -6.25
CA ARG A 358 26.34 17.27 -6.29
C ARG A 358 26.47 16.58 -7.65
N LEU A 359 25.37 16.05 -8.18
CA LEU A 359 25.36 15.39 -9.48
C LEU A 359 25.73 16.37 -10.61
N GLU A 360 25.13 17.56 -10.62
CA GLU A 360 25.44 18.60 -11.62
C GLU A 360 26.94 18.99 -11.61
N THR A 361 27.51 19.18 -10.43
CA THR A 361 28.93 19.49 -10.28
C THR A 361 29.83 18.35 -10.75
N LEU A 362 29.47 17.11 -10.37
CA LEU A 362 30.22 15.92 -10.81
C LEU A 362 30.20 15.76 -12.33
N LEU A 363 29.04 15.88 -12.96
CA LEU A 363 28.93 15.69 -14.42
C LEU A 363 29.50 16.83 -15.24
N LYS A 364 29.36 18.08 -14.77
CA LYS A 364 29.81 19.27 -15.54
C LYS A 364 31.30 19.61 -15.33
N GLU A 365 31.83 19.28 -14.15
CA GLU A 365 33.19 19.71 -13.77
C GLU A 365 34.11 18.53 -13.46
N ALA A 366 33.78 17.67 -12.48
CA ALA A 366 34.72 16.69 -11.96
C ALA A 366 35.02 15.55 -12.95
N VAL A 367 33.99 14.98 -13.60
CA VAL A 367 34.19 13.90 -14.59
C VAL A 367 35.04 14.36 -15.78
N PRO A 368 34.76 15.49 -16.47
CA PRO A 368 35.58 15.96 -17.57
C PRO A 368 37.01 16.27 -17.16
N GLN A 369 37.22 16.83 -15.95
CA GLN A 369 38.59 17.13 -15.46
C GLN A 369 39.38 15.85 -15.18
N ALA A 370 38.75 14.84 -14.53
CA ALA A 370 39.39 13.56 -14.25
C ALA A 370 39.75 12.80 -15.54
N GLU A 371 38.85 12.79 -16.53
CA GLU A 371 39.10 12.19 -17.85
C GLU A 371 40.25 12.89 -18.59
N THR A 372 40.30 14.23 -18.53
CA THR A 372 41.37 15.01 -19.11
C THR A 372 42.73 14.72 -18.42
N ALA A 373 42.73 14.66 -17.09
CA ALA A 373 43.92 14.31 -16.31
C ALA A 373 44.40 12.88 -16.64
N LEU A 374 43.49 11.90 -16.76
CA LEU A 374 43.82 10.55 -17.15
C LEU A 374 44.44 10.50 -18.54
N ALA A 375 43.87 11.18 -19.52
CA ALA A 375 44.39 11.20 -20.89
C ALA A 375 45.81 11.83 -20.95
N GLN A 376 46.04 12.94 -20.23
CA GLN A 376 47.35 13.59 -20.14
C GLN A 376 48.40 12.72 -19.43
N THR A 377 47.97 12.04 -18.34
CA THR A 377 48.85 11.15 -17.57
C THR A 377 49.21 9.91 -18.37
N GLN A 378 48.27 9.38 -19.14
CA GLN A 378 48.50 8.23 -20.02
C GLN A 378 49.53 8.60 -21.12
N ASP A 379 49.35 9.72 -21.83
CA ASP A 379 50.29 10.21 -22.83
C ASP A 379 51.70 10.45 -22.21
N GLY A 380 51.76 11.07 -21.03
CA GLY A 380 52.98 11.28 -20.30
C GLY A 380 53.68 10.00 -19.86
N TYR A 381 52.91 8.97 -19.43
CA TYR A 381 53.44 7.64 -19.10
C TYR A 381 54.01 6.94 -20.33
N GLU A 382 53.33 6.99 -21.48
CA GLU A 382 53.81 6.43 -22.74
C GLU A 382 55.14 7.05 -23.18
N ARG A 383 55.33 8.36 -22.97
CA ARG A 383 56.56 9.11 -23.25
C ARG A 383 57.62 8.99 -22.15
N GLY A 384 57.36 8.28 -21.07
CA GLY A 384 58.27 8.08 -19.94
C GLY A 384 58.42 9.31 -19.03
N ARG A 385 57.46 10.26 -19.07
CA ARG A 385 57.47 11.47 -18.22
C ARG A 385 56.76 11.25 -16.87
N PHE A 386 55.78 10.35 -16.83
CA PHE A 386 55.06 9.97 -15.64
C PHE A 386 55.32 8.51 -15.25
N SER A 387 55.21 8.23 -13.97
CA SER A 387 55.34 6.90 -13.42
C SER A 387 54.03 6.07 -13.54
N PHE A 388 54.13 4.74 -13.40
CA PHE A 388 52.97 3.87 -13.31
C PHE A 388 52.04 4.22 -12.13
N LEU A 389 52.60 4.73 -11.02
CA LEU A 389 51.83 5.14 -9.86
C LEU A 389 50.91 6.33 -10.22
N GLU A 390 51.42 7.32 -10.92
CA GLU A 390 50.63 8.49 -11.35
C GLU A 390 49.52 8.06 -12.32
N LEU A 391 49.82 7.17 -13.27
CA LEU A 391 48.80 6.62 -14.16
C LEU A 391 47.71 5.84 -13.39
N SER A 392 48.11 5.00 -12.45
CA SER A 392 47.14 4.22 -11.63
C SER A 392 46.29 5.13 -10.76
N THR A 393 46.85 6.21 -10.21
CA THR A 393 46.10 7.20 -9.44
C THR A 393 45.05 7.90 -10.32
N ALA A 394 45.44 8.39 -11.51
CA ALA A 394 44.50 9.03 -12.42
C ALA A 394 43.37 8.10 -12.88
N GLN A 395 43.66 6.80 -13.07
CA GLN A 395 42.60 5.79 -13.35
C GLN A 395 41.64 5.62 -12.17
N GLN A 396 42.14 5.57 -10.94
CA GLN A 396 41.33 5.48 -9.73
C GLN A 396 40.46 6.74 -9.51
N ASP A 397 41.00 7.94 -9.81
CA ASP A 397 40.28 9.20 -9.69
C ASP A 397 39.06 9.24 -10.63
N VAL A 398 39.23 8.83 -11.91
CA VAL A 398 38.10 8.75 -12.86
C VAL A 398 37.03 7.77 -12.36
N LEU A 399 37.44 6.59 -11.87
CA LEU A 399 36.53 5.59 -11.34
C LEU A 399 35.76 6.15 -10.16
N ALA A 400 36.44 6.75 -9.18
CA ALA A 400 35.84 7.30 -7.97
C ALA A 400 34.83 8.42 -8.27
N VAL A 401 35.15 9.32 -9.20
CA VAL A 401 34.25 10.41 -9.59
C VAL A 401 33.01 9.90 -10.31
N ARG A 402 33.15 8.90 -11.20
CA ARG A 402 31.99 8.27 -11.89
C ARG A 402 31.11 7.50 -10.92
N GLU A 403 31.68 6.75 -9.98
CA GLU A 403 30.93 6.09 -8.92
C GLU A 403 30.17 7.10 -8.04
N ALA A 404 30.82 8.22 -7.69
CA ALA A 404 30.17 9.31 -6.97
C ALA A 404 29.01 9.93 -7.76
N ALA A 405 29.11 10.01 -9.09
CA ALA A 405 28.03 10.49 -9.94
C ALA A 405 26.84 9.51 -9.97
N ILE A 406 27.10 8.20 -10.09
CA ILE A 406 26.05 7.18 -10.00
C ILE A 406 25.36 7.23 -8.64
N ALA A 407 26.11 7.35 -7.54
CA ALA A 407 25.55 7.46 -6.19
C ALA A 407 24.68 8.72 -6.05
N ALA A 408 25.18 9.89 -6.45
CA ALA A 408 24.42 11.14 -6.38
C ALA A 408 23.12 11.11 -7.22
N ALA A 409 23.15 10.50 -8.41
CA ALA A 409 21.98 10.31 -9.24
C ALA A 409 20.97 9.35 -8.57
N THR A 410 21.45 8.29 -7.96
CA THR A 410 20.61 7.35 -7.21
C THR A 410 19.91 8.05 -6.03
N ASP A 411 20.67 8.80 -5.22
CA ASP A 411 20.17 9.57 -4.08
C ASP A 411 19.10 10.58 -4.53
N TYR A 412 19.33 11.28 -5.65
CA TYR A 412 18.38 12.22 -6.23
C TYR A 412 17.04 11.54 -6.56
N HIS A 413 17.06 10.44 -7.31
CA HIS A 413 15.83 9.75 -7.72
C HIS A 413 15.12 9.08 -6.54
N GLN A 414 15.85 8.57 -5.55
CA GLN A 414 15.26 8.00 -4.34
C GLN A 414 14.59 9.07 -3.49
N SER A 415 15.25 10.18 -3.18
CA SER A 415 14.66 11.29 -2.43
C SER A 415 13.45 11.89 -3.15
N ARG A 416 13.50 11.99 -4.49
CA ARG A 416 12.36 12.38 -5.32
C ARG A 416 11.18 11.44 -5.15
N THR A 417 11.41 10.14 -5.24
CA THR A 417 10.36 9.11 -5.08
C THR A 417 9.70 9.18 -3.71
N GLU A 418 10.48 9.41 -2.64
CA GLU A 418 9.93 9.56 -1.29
C GLU A 418 9.08 10.83 -1.14
N ILE A 419 9.47 11.95 -1.77
CA ILE A 419 8.67 13.17 -1.78
C ILE A 419 7.36 12.93 -2.54
N GLU A 420 7.41 12.30 -3.73
CA GLU A 420 6.23 11.96 -4.53
C GLU A 420 5.29 11.03 -3.76
N ARG A 421 5.82 10.06 -3.00
CA ARG A 421 5.04 9.18 -2.13
C ARG A 421 4.33 9.96 -1.03
N LEU A 422 5.05 10.85 -0.32
CA LEU A 422 4.50 11.64 0.78
C LEU A 422 3.44 12.65 0.32
N THR A 423 3.64 13.22 -0.87
CA THR A 423 2.76 14.25 -1.45
C THR A 423 1.67 13.65 -2.34
N SER A 424 1.77 12.35 -2.67
CA SER A 424 0.84 11.60 -3.54
C SER A 424 0.70 12.17 -4.95
N GLU A 425 1.65 12.99 -5.39
CA GLU A 425 1.67 13.60 -6.71
C GLU A 425 3.08 13.61 -7.29
N PRO A 426 3.24 13.40 -8.61
CA PRO A 426 4.54 13.50 -9.26
C PRO A 426 5.10 14.93 -9.15
N LEU A 427 6.43 15.04 -8.96
CA LEU A 427 7.11 16.33 -8.86
C LEU A 427 7.21 17.05 -10.20
N SER A 428 7.28 16.31 -11.31
CA SER A 428 7.23 16.87 -12.66
C SER A 428 5.81 16.75 -13.20
N PRO A 429 5.23 17.82 -13.77
CA PRO A 429 4.00 17.68 -14.54
C PRO A 429 4.28 16.69 -15.67
N ARG A 430 3.42 15.66 -15.85
CA ARG A 430 3.45 14.85 -17.07
C ARG A 430 3.28 15.81 -18.23
N THR A 431 4.30 15.96 -19.07
CA THR A 431 4.16 16.66 -20.32
C THR A 431 3.10 15.88 -21.11
N PRO A 432 2.00 16.51 -21.54
CA PRO A 432 0.99 15.86 -22.38
C PRO A 432 1.56 15.75 -23.79
N GLU A 433 2.52 14.85 -23.97
CA GLU A 433 3.07 14.54 -25.28
C GLU A 433 3.09 13.02 -25.39
N GLN A 434 1.98 12.51 -25.92
CA GLN A 434 1.83 11.26 -26.66
C GLN A 434 0.38 10.73 -26.68
N ASP A 435 -0.62 11.63 -26.69
CA ASP A 435 -1.91 11.28 -27.24
C ASP A 435 -2.03 11.93 -28.63
N THR A 436 -1.32 11.37 -29.59
CA THR A 436 -1.62 11.55 -31.00
C THR A 436 -1.94 10.18 -31.60
N PRO A 437 -3.10 10.06 -32.27
CA PRO A 437 -3.76 8.84 -32.67
C PRO A 437 -3.00 8.04 -33.73
#